data_cc80742c597b22eba2559a35647ec995
#
_entry.id   cc80742c597b22eba2559a35647ec995
#
_cell.length_a   1.000
_cell.length_b   1.000
_cell.length_c   1.000
_cell.angle_alpha   90.00
_cell.angle_beta   90.00
_cell.angle_gamma   90.00
#
_symmetry.space_group_name_H-M   'P 1'
#
loop_
_entity.id
_entity.type
_entity.pdbx_description
1 polymer ?
#
loop_
_entity_poly.entity_id
_entity_poly.type
_entity_poly.pdbx_seq_one_letter_code
_entity_poly.pdbx_strand_id
1 'polypeptide(L)'
;MPKKATKTVVSPDQLKVKDGEDPWTKDELNEVIDELHEMRAHSLEVLTALEAELSGLMKDSGDGAGQDQADMGATSFERDHELTVVNSEKDKLAQIERVLGYLEDGTYDICESCGEPIGKMRLMAFPRATLCMTCKQREERR
;
A
#
# COMPACT_ATOMS: atom_id res chain seq x y z
N MET A 1 -21.45 1.18 6.07
CA MET A 1 -20.91 0.77 5.98
C MET A 1 -20.65 -0.16 5.42
N PRO A 2 -20.65 -0.31 5.02
CA PRO A 2 -20.41 -1.14 4.63
C PRO A 2 -19.83 -2.05 4.46
N LYS A 3 -19.70 -2.52 4.54
CA LYS A 3 -19.26 -3.25 4.60
C LYS A 3 -18.87 -4.06 4.71
N LYS A 4 -19.03 -4.32 4.90
CA LYS A 4 -18.67 -4.94 5.24
C LYS A 4 -18.31 -5.89 5.25
N ALA A 5 -18.45 -5.77 5.27
CA ALA A 5 -18.00 -6.57 5.52
C ALA A 5 -17.52 -7.65 5.06
N THR A 6 -17.11 -7.76 4.79
CA THR A 6 -16.58 -8.52 4.29
C THR A 6 -16.25 -9.64 4.91
N LYS A 7 -16.19 -10.47 4.61
CA LYS A 7 -15.99 -11.55 5.17
C LYS A 7 -14.67 -11.86 5.34
N THR A 8 -14.24 -12.16 6.42
CA THR A 8 -12.95 -12.68 6.66
C THR A 8 -12.93 -14.07 6.17
N VAL A 9 -12.08 -14.29 5.28
CA VAL A 9 -11.95 -15.57 4.71
C VAL A 9 -11.01 -16.43 5.51
N VAL A 10 -10.04 -15.85 6.17
CA VAL A 10 -9.08 -16.57 7.00
C VAL A 10 -9.52 -16.49 8.46
N SER A 11 -9.40 -17.58 9.19
CA SER A 11 -9.65 -17.53 10.63
C SER A 11 -8.35 -17.26 11.37
N PRO A 12 -8.43 -16.68 12.58
CA PRO A 12 -7.21 -16.33 13.32
C PRO A 12 -6.26 -17.50 13.58
N ASP A 13 -6.80 -18.70 13.80
CA ASP A 13 -5.95 -19.85 14.08
C ASP A 13 -5.20 -20.34 12.86
N GLN A 14 -5.55 -19.89 11.67
CA GLN A 14 -4.84 -20.27 10.46
C GLN A 14 -3.56 -19.45 10.27
N LEU A 15 -3.44 -18.34 10.97
CA LEU A 15 -2.28 -17.46 10.85
C LEU A 15 -1.19 -17.88 11.82
N LYS A 16 0.03 -17.92 11.31
CA LYS A 16 1.21 -18.28 12.11
C LYS A 16 1.78 -17.04 12.77
N VAL A 17 2.41 -17.26 13.91
CA VAL A 17 3.11 -16.18 14.61
C VAL A 17 4.53 -16.64 14.86
N LYS A 18 5.38 -15.70 15.22
CA LYS A 18 6.75 -16.01 15.56
C LYS A 18 6.81 -16.62 16.96
N ASP A 19 7.92 -17.28 17.24
CA ASP A 19 8.16 -17.85 18.56
C ASP A 19 8.07 -16.74 19.61
N GLY A 20 7.34 -17.01 20.67
CA GLY A 20 7.17 -16.04 21.73
C GLY A 20 6.00 -15.08 21.56
N GLU A 21 5.34 -15.13 20.42
CA GLU A 21 4.14 -14.29 20.20
C GLU A 21 2.89 -15.10 20.52
N ASP A 22 1.88 -14.41 21.04
CA ASP A 22 0.57 -15.01 21.26
C ASP A 22 -0.15 -15.20 19.92
N PRO A 23 -0.98 -16.22 19.81
CA PRO A 23 -1.77 -16.41 18.58
C PRO A 23 -2.67 -15.20 18.31
N TRP A 24 -3.03 -15.03 17.05
CA TRP A 24 -3.97 -13.98 16.67
C TRP A 24 -5.32 -14.19 17.34
N THR A 25 -5.93 -13.11 17.77
CA THR A 25 -7.33 -13.15 18.20
C THR A 25 -8.20 -12.62 17.06
N LYS A 26 -9.48 -12.94 17.13
CA LYS A 26 -10.43 -12.47 16.14
C LYS A 26 -10.48 -10.94 16.10
N ASP A 27 -10.46 -10.31 17.27
CA ASP A 27 -10.52 -8.85 17.37
C ASP A 27 -9.29 -8.20 16.74
N GLU A 28 -8.10 -8.77 17.01
CA GLU A 28 -6.87 -8.25 16.43
C GLU A 28 -6.88 -8.35 14.92
N LEU A 29 -7.33 -9.50 14.41
CA LEU A 29 -7.40 -9.70 12.97
C LEU A 29 -8.40 -8.75 12.32
N ASN A 30 -9.57 -8.58 12.93
CA ASN A 30 -10.57 -7.65 12.42
C ASN A 30 -10.07 -6.21 12.39
N GLU A 31 -9.33 -5.81 13.43
CA GLU A 31 -8.72 -4.47 13.46
C GLU A 31 -7.79 -4.24 12.28
N VAL A 32 -6.95 -5.22 12.00
CA VAL A 32 -6.00 -5.14 10.91
C VAL A 32 -6.73 -5.08 9.56
N ILE A 33 -7.75 -5.91 9.40
CA ILE A 33 -8.54 -5.93 8.17
C ILE A 33 -9.22 -4.58 7.95
N ASP A 34 -9.83 -4.03 9.00
CA ASP A 34 -10.49 -2.73 8.91
C ASP A 34 -9.49 -1.64 8.55
N GLU A 35 -8.33 -1.67 9.17
CA GLU A 35 -7.28 -0.69 8.88
C GLU A 35 -6.83 -0.77 7.42
N LEU A 36 -6.67 -1.98 6.90
CA LEU A 36 -6.28 -2.16 5.50
C LEU A 36 -7.34 -1.62 4.54
N HIS A 37 -8.60 -1.84 4.84
CA HIS A 37 -9.68 -1.29 4.00
C HIS A 37 -9.70 0.23 4.06
N GLU A 38 -9.46 0.82 5.23
CA GLU A 38 -9.37 2.27 5.36
C GLU A 38 -8.19 2.82 4.58
N MET A 39 -7.05 2.15 4.67
CA MET A 39 -5.86 2.54 3.92
C MET A 39 -6.11 2.49 2.41
N ARG A 40 -6.81 1.45 1.97
CA ARG A 40 -7.15 1.31 0.56
C ARG A 40 -8.05 2.44 0.09
N ALA A 41 -9.10 2.74 0.86
CA ALA A 41 -10.03 3.82 0.51
C ALA A 41 -9.32 5.16 0.46
N HIS A 42 -8.46 5.42 1.45
CA HIS A 42 -7.70 6.66 1.51
C HIS A 42 -6.75 6.77 0.30
N SER A 43 -6.06 5.69 -0.02
CA SER A 43 -5.13 5.67 -1.14
C SER A 43 -5.84 5.94 -2.47
N LEU A 44 -7.04 5.37 -2.63
CA LEU A 44 -7.84 5.62 -3.83
C LEU A 44 -8.23 7.08 -3.96
N GLU A 45 -8.62 7.71 -2.84
CA GLU A 45 -8.97 9.14 -2.85
C GLU A 45 -7.75 10.01 -3.20
N VAL A 46 -6.61 9.71 -2.57
CA VAL A 46 -5.37 10.44 -2.84
C VAL A 46 -4.98 10.29 -4.30
N LEU A 47 -5.04 9.06 -4.81
CA LEU A 47 -4.67 8.79 -6.19
C LEU A 47 -5.57 9.54 -7.18
N THR A 48 -6.87 9.57 -6.92
CA THR A 48 -7.80 10.31 -7.77
C THR A 48 -7.44 11.79 -7.82
N ALA A 49 -7.15 12.37 -6.66
CA ALA A 49 -6.77 13.79 -6.59
C ALA A 49 -5.45 14.06 -7.31
N LEU A 50 -4.46 13.17 -7.11
CA LEU A 50 -3.15 13.33 -7.75
C LEU A 50 -3.25 13.19 -9.26
N GLU A 51 -4.06 12.27 -9.74
CA GLU A 51 -4.23 12.07 -11.17
C GLU A 51 -4.94 13.26 -11.81
N ALA A 52 -5.87 13.89 -11.09
CA ALA A 52 -6.53 15.10 -11.58
C ALA A 52 -5.53 16.25 -11.68
N GLU A 53 -4.64 16.40 -10.69
CA GLU A 53 -3.59 17.42 -10.74
C GLU A 53 -2.64 17.18 -11.89
N LEU A 54 -2.22 15.93 -12.09
CA LEU A 54 -1.33 15.57 -13.18
C LEU A 54 -1.97 15.84 -14.52
N SER A 55 -3.24 15.51 -14.66
CA SER A 55 -3.99 15.77 -15.87
C SER A 55 -4.01 17.27 -16.19
N GLY A 56 -4.22 18.09 -15.17
CA GLY A 56 -4.15 19.54 -15.31
C GLY A 56 -2.79 20.02 -15.80
N LEU A 57 -1.72 19.50 -15.21
CA LEU A 57 -0.36 19.85 -15.61
C LEU A 57 -0.06 19.47 -17.05
N MET A 58 -0.51 18.29 -17.44
CA MET A 58 -0.29 17.82 -18.80
C MET A 58 -1.06 18.65 -19.81
N LYS A 59 -2.28 19.04 -19.45
CA LYS A 59 -3.10 19.89 -20.30
C LYS A 59 -2.47 21.28 -20.45
N ASP A 60 -2.02 21.86 -19.35
CA ASP A 60 -1.34 23.16 -19.35
C ASP A 60 -0.09 23.12 -20.22
N SER A 61 0.67 22.03 -20.14
CA SER A 61 1.84 21.83 -20.99
C SER A 61 1.47 21.78 -22.46
N GLY A 62 0.35 21.14 -22.78
CA GLY A 62 -0.13 21.05 -24.16
C GLY A 62 -0.59 22.37 -24.74
N ASP A 63 -1.04 23.29 -23.84
CA ASP A 63 -1.51 24.61 -24.24
C ASP A 63 -0.39 25.65 -24.22
N GLY A 64 0.85 25.23 -24.18
CA GLY A 64 1.99 26.08 -23.91
C GLY A 64 2.48 26.96 -25.04
N ALA A 65 1.72 27.19 -26.06
CA ALA A 65 2.12 28.10 -27.13
C ALA A 65 2.37 29.50 -26.57
N GLY A 66 3.58 30.00 -26.73
CA GLY A 66 3.96 31.30 -26.20
C GLY A 66 4.67 31.28 -24.88
N GLN A 67 4.81 30.13 -24.26
CA GLN A 67 5.61 30.02 -23.03
C GLN A 67 7.10 30.12 -23.37
N ASP A 68 7.87 30.75 -22.50
CA ASP A 68 9.31 30.77 -22.71
C ASP A 68 9.92 29.46 -22.19
N GLN A 69 11.20 29.25 -22.46
CA GLN A 69 11.87 28.01 -22.11
C GLN A 69 11.93 27.76 -20.62
N ALA A 70 12.06 28.83 -19.83
CA ALA A 70 12.12 28.70 -18.37
C ALA A 70 10.78 28.17 -17.83
N ASP A 71 9.66 28.73 -18.33
CA ASP A 71 8.32 28.30 -17.92
C ASP A 71 8.05 26.84 -18.34
N MET A 72 8.48 26.49 -19.54
CA MET A 72 8.32 25.12 -20.04
C MET A 72 9.13 24.13 -19.21
N GLY A 73 10.36 24.52 -18.82
CA GLY A 73 11.19 23.70 -17.98
C GLY A 73 10.59 23.48 -16.60
N ALA A 74 10.07 24.56 -16.00
CA ALA A 74 9.43 24.48 -14.69
C ALA A 74 8.20 23.57 -14.72
N THR A 75 7.36 23.69 -15.75
CA THR A 75 6.16 22.88 -15.91
C THR A 75 6.54 21.41 -16.09
N SER A 76 7.57 21.16 -16.88
CA SER A 76 8.04 19.78 -17.10
C SER A 76 8.55 19.15 -15.81
N PHE A 77 9.28 19.92 -15.01
CA PHE A 77 9.80 19.46 -13.73
C PHE A 77 8.67 19.12 -12.78
N GLU A 78 7.65 19.98 -12.70
CA GLU A 78 6.48 19.74 -11.86
C GLU A 78 5.74 18.48 -12.30
N ARG A 79 5.57 18.31 -13.60
CA ARG A 79 4.90 17.12 -14.16
C ARG A 79 5.66 15.85 -13.78
N ASP A 80 6.99 15.87 -13.92
CA ASP A 80 7.82 14.71 -13.59
C ASP A 80 7.73 14.38 -12.12
N HIS A 81 7.72 15.41 -11.28
CA HIS A 81 7.57 15.23 -9.83
C HIS A 81 6.21 14.60 -9.51
N GLU A 82 5.13 15.12 -10.11
CA GLU A 82 3.79 14.58 -9.88
C GLU A 82 3.66 13.14 -10.37
N LEU A 83 4.31 12.81 -11.48
CA LEU A 83 4.33 11.43 -11.97
C LEU A 83 4.98 10.50 -10.95
N THR A 84 6.07 10.94 -10.34
CA THR A 84 6.75 10.15 -9.31
C THR A 84 5.82 9.92 -8.12
N VAL A 85 5.12 10.96 -7.69
CA VAL A 85 4.18 10.86 -6.55
C VAL A 85 3.01 9.93 -6.90
N VAL A 86 2.45 10.07 -8.10
CA VAL A 86 1.36 9.19 -8.56
C VAL A 86 1.82 7.74 -8.58
N ASN A 87 3.00 7.48 -9.13
CA ASN A 87 3.51 6.10 -9.22
C ASN A 87 3.75 5.51 -7.83
N SER A 88 4.25 6.32 -6.91
CA SER A 88 4.47 5.89 -5.54
C SER A 88 3.14 5.51 -4.88
N GLU A 89 2.09 6.30 -5.10
CA GLU A 89 0.78 6.00 -4.53
C GLU A 89 0.18 4.74 -5.16
N LYS A 90 0.39 4.55 -6.46
CA LYS A 90 -0.06 3.33 -7.16
C LYS A 90 0.61 2.09 -6.60
N ASP A 91 1.92 2.18 -6.32
CA ASP A 91 2.66 1.06 -5.74
C ASP A 91 2.12 0.70 -4.37
N LYS A 92 1.83 1.72 -3.57
CA LYS A 92 1.27 1.53 -2.24
C LYS A 92 -0.10 0.86 -2.32
N LEU A 93 -0.96 1.33 -3.21
CA LEU A 93 -2.29 0.74 -3.40
C LEU A 93 -2.17 -0.72 -3.86
N ALA A 94 -1.26 -1.00 -4.78
CA ALA A 94 -1.04 -2.36 -5.27
C ALA A 94 -0.59 -3.28 -4.12
N GLN A 95 0.26 -2.78 -3.24
CA GLN A 95 0.70 -3.54 -2.07
C GLN A 95 -0.47 -3.84 -1.14
N ILE A 96 -1.31 -2.84 -0.89
CA ILE A 96 -2.49 -3.02 -0.03
C ILE A 96 -3.41 -4.09 -0.61
N GLU A 97 -3.67 -4.01 -1.91
CA GLU A 97 -4.54 -4.99 -2.58
C GLU A 97 -3.95 -6.39 -2.56
N ARG A 98 -2.63 -6.49 -2.72
CA ARG A 98 -1.96 -7.78 -2.64
C ARG A 98 -2.09 -8.39 -1.25
N VAL A 99 -1.94 -7.57 -0.22
CA VAL A 99 -2.09 -8.01 1.17
C VAL A 99 -3.51 -8.46 1.46
N LEU A 100 -4.50 -7.73 0.95
CA LEU A 100 -5.90 -8.15 1.09
C LEU A 100 -6.14 -9.51 0.44
N GLY A 101 -5.48 -9.76 -0.69
CA GLY A 101 -5.53 -11.06 -1.34
C GLY A 101 -4.92 -12.16 -0.48
N TYR A 102 -3.81 -11.86 0.20
CA TYR A 102 -3.20 -12.82 1.11
C TYR A 102 -4.11 -13.17 2.29
N LEU A 103 -4.88 -12.19 2.75
CA LEU A 103 -5.87 -12.45 3.79
C LEU A 103 -6.94 -13.42 3.31
N GLU A 104 -7.34 -13.30 2.05
CA GLU A 104 -8.30 -14.24 1.49
C GLU A 104 -7.72 -15.65 1.35
N ASP A 105 -6.44 -15.73 1.00
CA ASP A 105 -5.76 -17.00 0.79
C ASP A 105 -5.30 -17.68 2.08
N GLY A 106 -5.26 -16.92 3.18
CA GLY A 106 -4.73 -17.45 4.44
C GLY A 106 -3.22 -17.38 4.55
N THR A 107 -2.56 -16.57 3.70
CA THR A 107 -1.10 -16.47 3.67
C THR A 107 -0.58 -15.11 4.10
N TYR A 108 -1.43 -14.33 4.73
CA TYR A 108 -1.09 -12.97 5.18
C TYR A 108 0.13 -12.93 6.10
N ASP A 109 0.34 -13.98 6.86
CA ASP A 109 1.38 -14.06 7.88
C ASP A 109 2.75 -14.49 7.34
N ILE A 110 2.84 -14.83 6.06
CA ILE A 110 4.03 -15.43 5.47
C ILE A 110 4.83 -14.41 4.67
N CYS A 111 6.12 -14.31 4.95
CA CYS A 111 7.04 -13.44 4.22
C CYS A 111 7.11 -13.85 2.75
N GLU A 112 6.96 -12.89 1.86
CA GLU A 112 7.05 -13.15 0.41
C GLU A 112 8.41 -13.67 -0.02
N SER A 113 9.44 -13.30 0.70
CA SER A 113 10.80 -13.60 0.30
C SER A 113 11.33 -14.92 0.86
N CYS A 114 11.17 -15.15 2.15
CA CYS A 114 11.79 -16.32 2.78
C CYS A 114 10.79 -17.38 3.23
N GLY A 115 9.51 -17.09 3.22
CA GLY A 115 8.49 -18.06 3.60
C GLY A 115 8.31 -18.26 5.10
N GLU A 116 9.06 -17.54 5.92
CA GLU A 116 8.93 -17.60 7.37
C GLU A 116 7.83 -16.64 7.84
N PRO A 117 7.31 -16.81 9.06
CA PRO A 117 6.30 -15.87 9.55
C PRO A 117 6.84 -14.45 9.63
N ILE A 118 6.01 -13.49 9.22
CA ILE A 118 6.36 -12.07 9.34
C ILE A 118 6.34 -11.65 10.81
N GLY A 119 5.39 -12.15 11.57
CA GLY A 119 5.24 -11.82 12.99
C GLY A 119 4.00 -10.99 13.21
N LYS A 120 3.21 -11.40 14.22
CA LYS A 120 1.96 -10.71 14.56
C LYS A 120 2.19 -9.25 14.94
N MET A 121 3.20 -9.01 15.79
CA MET A 121 3.47 -7.65 16.26
C MET A 121 3.83 -6.71 15.09
N ARG A 122 4.63 -7.24 14.16
CA ARG A 122 5.00 -6.44 13.00
C ARG A 122 3.79 -6.13 12.12
N LEU A 123 2.92 -7.12 11.92
CA LEU A 123 1.72 -6.94 11.09
C LEU A 123 0.71 -6.00 11.75
N MET A 124 0.62 -6.02 13.07
CA MET A 124 -0.26 -5.09 13.77
C MET A 124 0.26 -3.66 13.67
N ALA A 125 1.58 -3.49 13.69
CA ALA A 125 2.18 -2.16 13.53
C ALA A 125 2.17 -1.70 12.08
N PHE A 126 2.36 -2.63 11.13
CA PHE A 126 2.45 -2.33 9.70
C PHE A 126 1.60 -3.31 8.93
N PRO A 127 0.27 -3.10 8.87
CA PRO A 127 -0.64 -4.09 8.29
C PRO A 127 -0.36 -4.46 6.84
N ARG A 128 0.26 -3.57 6.07
CA ARG A 128 0.55 -3.88 4.67
C ARG A 128 1.95 -4.49 4.46
N ALA A 129 2.61 -4.89 5.53
CA ALA A 129 3.92 -5.53 5.42
C ALA A 129 3.80 -6.88 4.70
N THR A 130 4.74 -7.16 3.81
CA THR A 130 4.81 -8.42 3.07
C THR A 130 6.13 -9.14 3.30
N LEU A 131 7.05 -8.50 4.01
CA LEU A 131 8.37 -9.05 4.31
C LEU A 131 8.59 -9.07 5.81
N CYS A 132 9.28 -10.11 6.28
CA CYS A 132 9.72 -10.12 7.67
C CYS A 132 10.83 -9.07 7.83
N MET A 133 11.17 -8.76 9.08
CA MET A 133 12.15 -7.72 9.37
C MET A 133 13.50 -7.99 8.71
N THR A 134 13.95 -9.23 8.77
CA THR A 134 15.24 -9.62 8.18
C THR A 134 15.27 -9.38 6.68
N CYS A 135 14.21 -9.81 5.99
CA CYS A 135 14.14 -9.64 4.53
C CYS A 135 13.98 -8.18 4.16
N LYS A 136 13.20 -7.43 4.94
CA LYS A 136 13.04 -5.99 4.71
C LYS A 136 14.37 -5.27 4.83
N GLN A 137 15.13 -5.57 5.87
CA GLN A 137 16.44 -4.96 6.07
C GLN A 137 17.41 -5.32 4.95
N ARG A 138 17.35 -6.56 4.47
CA ARG A 138 18.18 -6.99 3.35
C ARG A 138 17.83 -6.22 2.08
N GLU A 139 16.54 -6.03 1.83
CA GLU A 139 16.09 -5.27 0.68
C GLU A 139 16.57 -3.82 0.74
N GLU A 140 16.51 -3.21 1.91
CA GLU A 140 16.91 -1.82 2.09
C GLU A 140 18.39 -1.60 1.92
N ARG A 141 19.19 -2.65 2.07
CA ARG A 141 20.65 -2.55 1.91
C ARG A 141 21.12 -2.63 0.46
N ARG A 142 20.25 -2.93 -0.46
CA ARG A 142 20.62 -3.04 -1.88
C ARG A 142 20.77 -1.69 -2.56
#